data_5f09f697a47f00dfb3e79bb156e4bc99
#
_entry.id   5f09f697a47f00dfb3e79bb156e4bc99
#
_cell.length_a   1.000
_cell.length_b   1.000
_cell.length_c   1.000
_cell.angle_alpha   90.00
_cell.angle_beta   90.00
_cell.angle_gamma   90.00
#
_symmetry.space_group_name_H-M   'P 1'
#
loop_
_entity.id
_entity.type
_entity.pdbx_description
1 polymer ?
#
loop_
_entity_poly.entity_id
_entity_poly.type
_entity_poly.pdbx_seq_one_letter_code
_entity_poly.pdbx_strand_id
1 'polypeptide(L)'
;MTSTKTVCKLCHKLFNDDEMSREHYPAKSVGNEDIVSLDIVKMIDTFHPNQLEKIKLRMSKGESLEHICADIFDNELTSQLYVEGRTAKTLCRKCNTFLGKYDEAYLKFFSHNGDEKAIKGFNINTKLKIIKSIFGKFLSIPEAIKEEFDFLDFLSNENAEEYNGKWKLYFVKRDFSSDIMGLKDIDTGKIEFDEGIVYELSDDKFIFNLMNFEKHTCFKMNNIFDILDKDYKLIKGVGSKGRNI
;
A
#
# COMPACT_ATOMS: atom_id res chain seq x y z
N MET A 1 -31.87 8.12 14.55
CA MET A 1 -30.49 7.91 14.03
C MET A 1 -30.53 8.08 12.53
N THR A 2 -29.98 9.14 12.00
CA THR A 2 -29.88 9.36 10.56
C THR A 2 -28.85 8.38 10.01
N SER A 3 -29.31 7.41 9.24
CA SER A 3 -28.41 6.47 8.52
C SER A 3 -27.56 7.30 7.54
N THR A 4 -26.27 7.34 7.79
CA THR A 4 -25.32 7.94 6.85
C THR A 4 -25.23 7.04 5.61
N LYS A 5 -25.49 7.61 4.44
CA LYS A 5 -25.36 6.91 3.17
C LYS A 5 -24.01 7.22 2.54
N THR A 6 -23.36 6.19 2.02
CA THR A 6 -22.04 6.28 1.36
C THR A 6 -22.16 5.86 -0.10
N VAL A 7 -21.49 6.59 -0.99
CA VAL A 7 -21.40 6.24 -2.41
C VAL A 7 -20.32 5.19 -2.61
N CYS A 8 -20.67 4.07 -3.26
CA CYS A 8 -19.69 3.07 -3.68
C CYS A 8 -18.79 3.62 -4.80
N LYS A 9 -17.49 3.60 -4.61
CA LYS A 9 -16.48 4.13 -5.55
C LYS A 9 -16.46 3.44 -6.91
N LEU A 10 -16.90 2.16 -6.99
CA LEU A 10 -16.89 1.42 -8.26
C LEU A 10 -18.20 1.53 -9.03
N CYS A 11 -19.35 1.40 -8.38
CA CYS A 11 -20.64 1.40 -9.07
C CYS A 11 -21.44 2.70 -8.93
N HIS A 12 -20.94 3.69 -8.18
CA HIS A 12 -21.53 5.01 -7.92
C HIS A 12 -22.94 5.00 -7.31
N LYS A 13 -23.38 3.86 -6.75
CA LYS A 13 -24.67 3.76 -6.07
C LYS A 13 -24.54 4.10 -4.59
N LEU A 14 -25.61 4.66 -4.03
CA LEU A 14 -25.72 4.97 -2.61
C LEU A 14 -26.13 3.72 -1.82
N PHE A 15 -25.44 3.48 -0.70
CA PHE A 15 -25.67 2.38 0.21
C PHE A 15 -25.70 2.87 1.66
N ASN A 16 -26.39 2.15 2.54
CA ASN A 16 -26.27 2.36 3.96
C ASN A 16 -24.91 1.83 4.47
N ASP A 17 -24.46 2.29 5.62
CA ASP A 17 -23.15 1.93 6.15
C ASP A 17 -22.98 0.42 6.40
N ASP A 18 -24.03 -0.29 6.75
CA ASP A 18 -24.06 -1.75 6.94
C ASP A 18 -24.00 -2.56 5.63
N GLU A 19 -24.30 -1.94 4.48
CA GLU A 19 -24.19 -2.53 3.15
C GLU A 19 -22.80 -2.32 2.54
N MET A 20 -22.01 -1.43 3.12
CA MET A 20 -20.63 -1.20 2.72
C MET A 20 -19.71 -2.30 3.25
N SER A 21 -18.70 -2.63 2.47
CA SER A 21 -17.64 -3.57 2.87
C SER A 21 -16.50 -2.83 3.55
N ARG A 22 -15.82 -3.48 4.49
CA ARG A 22 -14.50 -3.05 4.97
C ARG A 22 -13.45 -3.60 4.03
N GLU A 23 -12.96 -2.76 3.12
CA GLU A 23 -11.89 -3.12 2.21
C GLU A 23 -10.53 -2.90 2.85
N HIS A 24 -9.66 -3.92 2.84
CA HIS A 24 -8.29 -3.82 3.31
C HIS A 24 -7.39 -3.24 2.20
N TYR A 25 -6.58 -2.25 2.53
CA TYR A 25 -5.63 -1.60 1.63
C TYR A 25 -4.22 -1.51 2.28
N PRO A 26 -3.26 -2.36 1.82
CA PRO A 26 -3.39 -3.50 0.91
C PRO A 26 -4.24 -4.63 1.49
N ALA A 27 -4.37 -5.76 0.79
CA ALA A 27 -5.08 -6.92 1.31
C ALA A 27 -4.41 -7.47 2.58
N LYS A 28 -5.19 -8.02 3.52
CA LYS A 28 -4.68 -8.60 4.77
C LYS A 28 -3.59 -9.67 4.52
N SER A 29 -3.79 -10.50 3.51
CA SER A 29 -2.89 -11.59 3.12
C SER A 29 -1.52 -11.17 2.60
N VAL A 30 -1.26 -9.87 2.42
CA VAL A 30 0.02 -9.33 1.96
C VAL A 30 0.68 -8.41 2.99
N GLY A 31 0.36 -8.62 4.26
CA GLY A 31 1.03 -7.99 5.40
C GLY A 31 0.23 -6.90 6.11
N ASN A 32 -1.00 -6.59 5.68
CA ASN A 32 -1.85 -5.59 6.33
C ASN A 32 -2.58 -6.19 7.56
N GLU A 33 -1.80 -6.57 8.55
CA GLU A 33 -2.25 -7.12 9.84
C GLU A 33 -1.25 -6.68 10.91
N ASP A 34 -1.73 -6.36 12.10
CA ASP A 34 -0.94 -5.89 13.23
C ASP A 34 -0.03 -4.70 12.89
N ILE A 35 -0.58 -3.74 12.13
CA ILE A 35 0.15 -2.54 11.70
C ILE A 35 0.25 -1.56 12.87
N VAL A 36 1.46 -1.08 13.13
CA VAL A 36 1.74 -0.02 14.09
C VAL A 36 2.09 1.26 13.34
N SER A 37 1.35 2.33 13.60
CA SER A 37 1.72 3.67 13.13
C SER A 37 2.63 4.33 14.16
N LEU A 38 3.84 4.72 13.74
CA LEU A 38 4.81 5.39 14.58
C LEU A 38 4.80 6.91 14.35
N ASP A 39 5.00 7.65 15.43
CA ASP A 39 5.25 9.09 15.37
C ASP A 39 6.74 9.32 15.07
N ILE A 40 7.04 9.67 13.82
CA ILE A 40 8.42 9.90 13.34
C ILE A 40 9.11 11.03 14.13
N VAL A 41 8.39 12.08 14.51
CA VAL A 41 8.98 13.20 15.27
C VAL A 41 9.41 12.72 16.65
N LYS A 42 8.54 12.01 17.35
CA LYS A 42 8.88 11.42 18.65
C LYS A 42 10.00 10.38 18.52
N MET A 43 10.01 9.59 17.45
CA MET A 43 11.09 8.64 17.20
C MET A 43 12.45 9.36 17.05
N ILE A 44 12.51 10.47 16.33
CA ILE A 44 13.74 11.29 16.23
C ILE A 44 14.09 11.86 17.60
N ASP A 45 13.12 12.33 18.37
CA ASP A 45 13.34 12.88 19.71
C ASP A 45 13.89 11.84 20.70
N THR A 46 13.67 10.53 20.48
CA THR A 46 14.29 9.50 21.35
C THR A 46 15.82 9.48 21.26
N PHE A 47 16.40 9.97 20.18
CA PHE A 47 17.85 10.12 20.04
C PHE A 47 18.41 11.40 20.68
N HIS A 48 17.54 12.28 21.21
CA HIS A 48 17.99 13.49 21.89
C HIS A 48 18.68 13.14 23.22
N PRO A 49 19.80 13.83 23.60
CA PRO A 49 20.55 13.54 24.82
C PRO A 49 19.69 13.46 26.10
N ASN A 50 18.65 14.31 26.22
CA ASN A 50 17.76 14.32 27.38
C ASN A 50 16.97 13.01 27.53
N GLN A 51 16.60 12.33 26.44
CA GLN A 51 15.92 11.04 26.48
C GLN A 51 16.89 9.93 26.90
N LEU A 52 18.13 9.97 26.40
CA LEU A 52 19.16 9.03 26.82
C LEU A 52 19.45 9.15 28.34
N GLU A 53 19.44 10.36 28.91
CA GLU A 53 19.56 10.57 30.35
C GLU A 53 18.38 9.96 31.13
N LYS A 54 17.16 10.09 30.63
CA LYS A 54 15.98 9.44 31.24
C LYS A 54 16.11 7.92 31.23
N ILE A 55 16.55 7.34 30.10
CA ILE A 55 16.78 5.88 29.97
C ILE A 55 17.83 5.44 31.03
N LYS A 56 18.96 6.14 31.12
CA LYS A 56 20.00 5.85 32.11
C LYS A 56 19.46 5.93 33.55
N LEU A 57 18.63 6.94 33.85
CA LEU A 57 18.01 7.08 35.15
C LEU A 57 17.08 5.93 35.50
N ARG A 58 16.27 5.44 34.52
CA ARG A 58 15.41 4.27 34.71
C ARG A 58 16.23 2.99 34.94
N MET A 59 17.29 2.81 34.16
CA MET A 59 18.22 1.68 34.35
C MET A 59 18.90 1.72 35.74
N SER A 60 19.27 2.89 36.23
CA SER A 60 19.89 3.04 37.58
C SER A 60 18.91 2.70 38.71
N LYS A 61 17.60 2.74 38.46
CA LYS A 61 16.53 2.29 39.35
C LYS A 61 16.20 0.80 39.25
N GLY A 62 16.92 0.05 38.40
CA GLY A 62 16.78 -1.40 38.24
C GLY A 62 15.85 -1.85 37.15
N GLU A 63 15.33 -0.93 36.30
CA GLU A 63 14.57 -1.32 35.12
C GLU A 63 15.50 -1.90 34.06
N SER A 64 15.09 -2.98 33.38
CA SER A 64 15.86 -3.52 32.25
C SER A 64 15.74 -2.61 31.02
N LEU A 65 16.78 -2.55 30.20
CA LEU A 65 16.75 -1.79 28.96
C LEU A 65 15.61 -2.26 28.03
N GLU A 66 15.39 -3.56 27.97
CA GLU A 66 14.33 -4.18 27.17
C GLU A 66 12.94 -3.67 27.59
N HIS A 67 12.66 -3.64 28.90
CA HIS A 67 11.39 -3.11 29.43
C HIS A 67 11.22 -1.62 29.13
N ILE A 68 12.29 -0.83 29.30
CA ILE A 68 12.28 0.61 29.00
C ILE A 68 12.01 0.85 27.50
N CYS A 69 12.66 0.09 26.60
CA CYS A 69 12.43 0.22 25.16
C CYS A 69 11.01 -0.19 24.77
N ALA A 70 10.48 -1.26 25.34
CA ALA A 70 9.09 -1.67 25.10
C ALA A 70 8.10 -0.60 25.55
N ASP A 71 8.28 -0.04 26.75
CA ASP A 71 7.43 1.02 27.27
C ASP A 71 7.47 2.29 26.40
N ILE A 72 8.65 2.72 25.97
CA ILE A 72 8.80 3.86 25.05
C ILE A 72 8.10 3.56 23.72
N PHE A 73 8.27 2.36 23.17
CA PHE A 73 7.64 1.97 21.92
C PHE A 73 6.12 2.00 22.04
N ASP A 74 5.57 1.35 23.06
CA ASP A 74 4.11 1.19 23.23
C ASP A 74 3.41 2.49 23.61
N ASN A 75 4.01 3.28 24.51
CA ASN A 75 3.34 4.43 25.13
C ASN A 75 3.76 5.79 24.58
N GLU A 76 4.97 5.91 24.00
CA GLU A 76 5.46 7.18 23.49
C GLU A 76 5.51 7.24 21.98
N LEU A 77 5.97 6.17 21.29
CA LEU A 77 6.19 6.16 19.86
C LEU A 77 4.97 5.71 19.05
N THR A 78 4.20 4.76 19.59
CA THR A 78 3.01 4.26 18.90
C THR A 78 1.92 5.32 18.91
N SER A 79 1.55 5.79 17.72
CA SER A 79 0.45 6.74 17.55
C SER A 79 -0.89 6.02 17.33
N GLN A 80 -0.87 4.87 16.66
CA GLN A 80 -2.06 4.06 16.40
C GLN A 80 -1.69 2.59 16.14
N LEU A 81 -2.51 1.67 16.66
CA LEU A 81 -2.41 0.24 16.39
C LEU A 81 -3.62 -0.20 15.54
N TYR A 82 -3.34 -0.86 14.43
CA TYR A 82 -4.34 -1.44 13.53
C TYR A 82 -4.25 -2.98 13.57
N VAL A 83 -4.83 -3.59 14.59
CA VAL A 83 -4.79 -5.06 14.78
C VAL A 83 -5.37 -5.80 13.56
N GLU A 84 -6.51 -5.33 13.07
CA GLU A 84 -7.18 -5.88 11.88
C GLU A 84 -6.57 -5.39 10.56
N GLY A 85 -5.52 -4.56 10.62
CA GLY A 85 -4.98 -3.85 9.47
C GLY A 85 -5.78 -2.59 9.10
N ARG A 86 -5.31 -1.88 8.08
CA ARG A 86 -5.98 -0.66 7.58
C ARG A 86 -7.15 -1.02 6.68
N THR A 87 -8.31 -0.45 6.96
CA THR A 87 -9.54 -0.71 6.21
C THR A 87 -10.30 0.58 5.88
N ALA A 88 -11.05 0.58 4.79
CA ALA A 88 -11.98 1.65 4.43
C ALA A 88 -13.32 1.11 3.94
N LYS A 89 -14.39 1.90 4.11
CA LYS A 89 -15.72 1.61 3.59
C LYS A 89 -15.97 2.41 2.30
N THR A 90 -15.32 2.02 1.22
CA THR A 90 -15.38 2.69 -0.08
C THR A 90 -16.14 1.90 -1.13
N LEU A 91 -16.31 0.60 -0.91
CA LEU A 91 -16.97 -0.32 -1.82
C LEU A 91 -18.19 -0.97 -1.16
N CYS A 92 -19.27 -1.13 -1.91
CA CYS A 92 -20.37 -2.00 -1.46
C CYS A 92 -19.93 -3.47 -1.50
N ARG A 93 -20.58 -4.35 -0.72
CA ARG A 93 -20.22 -5.78 -0.63
C ARG A 93 -20.14 -6.46 -1.99
N LYS A 94 -21.07 -6.14 -2.91
CA LYS A 94 -21.07 -6.72 -4.27
C LYS A 94 -19.82 -6.31 -5.05
N CYS A 95 -19.45 -5.03 -5.04
CA CYS A 95 -18.26 -4.54 -5.75
C CYS A 95 -16.98 -5.06 -5.14
N ASN A 96 -16.91 -5.14 -3.81
CA ASN A 96 -15.75 -5.72 -3.14
C ASN A 96 -15.56 -7.20 -3.48
N THR A 97 -16.62 -8.01 -3.40
CA THR A 97 -16.57 -9.42 -3.82
C THR A 97 -16.19 -9.58 -5.30
N PHE A 98 -16.67 -8.67 -6.16
CA PHE A 98 -16.31 -8.68 -7.58
C PHE A 98 -14.82 -8.43 -7.78
N LEU A 99 -14.23 -7.41 -7.14
CA LEU A 99 -12.80 -7.10 -7.24
C LEU A 99 -11.93 -8.21 -6.63
N GLY A 100 -12.39 -8.87 -5.58
CA GLY A 100 -11.72 -9.99 -4.94
C GLY A 100 -11.38 -11.15 -5.90
N LYS A 101 -12.09 -11.28 -7.04
CA LYS A 101 -11.75 -12.25 -8.10
C LYS A 101 -10.37 -12.00 -8.72
N TYR A 102 -9.87 -10.78 -8.64
CA TYR A 102 -8.55 -10.41 -9.17
C TYR A 102 -7.43 -10.69 -8.17
N ASP A 103 -7.74 -10.70 -6.88
CA ASP A 103 -6.76 -10.81 -5.81
C ASP A 103 -5.98 -12.13 -5.85
N GLU A 104 -6.59 -13.24 -6.32
CA GLU A 104 -5.88 -14.51 -6.47
C GLU A 104 -4.66 -14.41 -7.40
N ALA A 105 -4.79 -13.68 -8.51
CA ALA A 105 -3.68 -13.49 -9.45
C ALA A 105 -2.56 -12.66 -8.80
N TYR A 106 -2.94 -11.61 -8.05
CA TYR A 106 -1.98 -10.81 -7.32
C TYR A 106 -1.28 -11.62 -6.21
N LEU A 107 -2.01 -12.43 -5.43
CA LEU A 107 -1.43 -13.26 -4.39
C LEU A 107 -0.42 -14.28 -4.95
N LYS A 108 -0.68 -14.84 -6.12
CA LYS A 108 0.31 -15.68 -6.81
C LYS A 108 1.57 -14.90 -7.18
N PHE A 109 1.43 -13.70 -7.73
CA PHE A 109 2.55 -12.82 -8.05
C PHE A 109 3.34 -12.44 -6.78
N PHE A 110 2.64 -12.04 -5.72
CA PHE A 110 3.22 -11.74 -4.42
C PHE A 110 3.99 -12.93 -3.83
N SER A 111 3.40 -14.13 -3.84
CA SER A 111 4.02 -15.34 -3.27
C SER A 111 5.30 -15.75 -4.00
N HIS A 112 5.37 -15.49 -5.31
CA HIS A 112 6.56 -15.74 -6.13
C HIS A 112 7.51 -14.53 -6.19
N ASN A 113 7.39 -13.57 -5.26
CA ASN A 113 8.27 -12.40 -5.18
C ASN A 113 8.31 -11.53 -6.44
N GLY A 114 7.23 -11.51 -7.23
CA GLY A 114 7.15 -10.75 -8.47
C GLY A 114 7.84 -11.39 -9.67
N ASP A 115 8.27 -12.64 -9.55
CA ASP A 115 8.86 -13.40 -10.65
C ASP A 115 7.76 -14.07 -11.46
N GLU A 116 7.38 -13.47 -12.59
CA GLU A 116 6.36 -13.96 -13.50
C GLU A 116 6.72 -15.31 -14.12
N LYS A 117 8.02 -15.62 -14.27
CA LYS A 117 8.51 -16.87 -14.85
C LYS A 117 8.33 -18.05 -13.90
N ALA A 118 8.30 -17.80 -12.61
CA ALA A 118 8.05 -18.82 -11.59
C ALA A 118 6.56 -19.20 -11.49
N ILE A 119 5.65 -18.40 -12.09
CA ILE A 119 4.21 -18.64 -12.04
C ILE A 119 3.77 -19.49 -13.24
N LYS A 120 3.38 -20.73 -12.96
CA LYS A 120 2.89 -21.64 -14.02
C LYS A 120 1.67 -21.04 -14.74
N GLY A 121 1.78 -20.93 -16.07
CA GLY A 121 0.68 -20.44 -16.92
C GLY A 121 0.48 -18.93 -16.86
N PHE A 122 1.50 -18.17 -16.43
CA PHE A 122 1.44 -16.71 -16.48
C PHE A 122 1.27 -16.23 -17.93
N ASN A 123 0.29 -15.38 -18.13
CA ASN A 123 -0.09 -14.86 -19.45
C ASN A 123 -0.66 -13.44 -19.34
N ILE A 124 -1.07 -12.85 -20.45
CA ILE A 124 -1.64 -11.51 -20.51
C ILE A 124 -2.87 -11.35 -19.60
N ASN A 125 -3.75 -12.35 -19.53
CA ASN A 125 -4.92 -12.29 -18.66
C ASN A 125 -4.54 -12.30 -17.19
N THR A 126 -3.51 -13.08 -16.80
CA THR A 126 -2.97 -13.06 -15.43
C THR A 126 -2.39 -11.68 -15.09
N LYS A 127 -1.61 -11.07 -16.00
CA LYS A 127 -1.09 -9.72 -15.88
C LYS A 127 -2.22 -8.70 -15.65
N LEU A 128 -3.26 -8.74 -16.47
CA LEU A 128 -4.39 -7.81 -16.37
C LEU A 128 -5.15 -7.95 -15.06
N LYS A 129 -5.33 -9.17 -14.55
CA LYS A 129 -5.93 -9.40 -13.24
C LYS A 129 -5.09 -8.82 -12.11
N ILE A 130 -3.77 -8.95 -12.16
CA ILE A 130 -2.85 -8.33 -11.19
C ILE A 130 -3.03 -6.82 -11.20
N ILE A 131 -3.03 -6.19 -12.36
CA ILE A 131 -3.22 -4.74 -12.51
C ILE A 131 -4.57 -4.31 -11.93
N LYS A 132 -5.65 -5.03 -12.26
CA LYS A 132 -7.00 -4.74 -11.75
C LYS A 132 -7.08 -4.90 -10.22
N SER A 133 -6.44 -5.92 -9.65
CA SER A 133 -6.36 -6.08 -8.19
C SER A 133 -5.74 -4.85 -7.53
N ILE A 134 -4.58 -4.41 -8.01
CA ILE A 134 -3.87 -3.27 -7.43
C ILE A 134 -4.64 -1.96 -7.63
N PHE A 135 -5.17 -1.69 -8.85
CA PHE A 135 -6.02 -0.53 -9.10
C PHE A 135 -7.24 -0.48 -8.16
N GLY A 136 -7.84 -1.66 -7.89
CA GLY A 136 -8.96 -1.78 -6.97
C GLY A 136 -8.63 -1.31 -5.56
N LYS A 137 -7.40 -1.56 -5.08
CA LYS A 137 -6.96 -1.12 -3.74
C LYS A 137 -6.81 0.40 -3.64
N PHE A 138 -6.41 1.07 -4.73
CA PHE A 138 -6.34 2.54 -4.76
C PHE A 138 -7.70 3.23 -4.57
N LEU A 139 -8.82 2.54 -4.81
CA LEU A 139 -10.16 3.07 -4.50
C LEU A 139 -10.40 3.22 -2.99
N SER A 140 -9.57 2.60 -2.17
CA SER A 140 -9.78 2.51 -0.71
C SER A 140 -8.76 3.26 0.11
N ILE A 141 -7.69 3.81 -0.49
CA ILE A 141 -6.71 4.60 0.26
C ILE A 141 -7.28 5.97 0.65
N PRO A 142 -7.05 6.44 1.89
CA PRO A 142 -7.62 7.70 2.40
C PRO A 142 -7.25 8.92 1.55
N GLU A 143 -6.01 8.96 1.08
CA GLU A 143 -5.46 10.09 0.30
C GLU A 143 -6.17 10.26 -1.05
N ALA A 144 -6.71 9.17 -1.62
CA ALA A 144 -7.43 9.16 -2.89
C ALA A 144 -8.96 9.11 -2.74
N ILE A 145 -9.49 9.32 -1.53
CA ILE A 145 -10.94 9.19 -1.27
C ILE A 145 -11.78 10.11 -2.13
N LYS A 146 -11.25 11.28 -2.51
CA LYS A 146 -11.94 12.29 -3.33
C LYS A 146 -11.55 12.22 -4.80
N GLU A 147 -10.63 11.32 -5.18
CA GLU A 147 -10.18 11.21 -6.56
C GLU A 147 -11.21 10.50 -7.42
N GLU A 148 -11.39 11.00 -8.64
CA GLU A 148 -12.18 10.37 -9.69
C GLU A 148 -11.24 9.68 -10.68
N PHE A 149 -11.19 8.36 -10.58
CA PHE A 149 -10.32 7.55 -11.42
C PHE A 149 -10.99 7.18 -12.74
N ASP A 150 -10.25 7.29 -13.84
CA ASP A 150 -10.71 6.93 -15.19
C ASP A 150 -10.60 5.42 -15.51
N PHE A 151 -10.06 4.62 -14.58
CA PHE A 151 -9.90 3.18 -14.75
C PHE A 151 -11.11 2.34 -14.25
N LEU A 152 -12.21 2.97 -13.84
CA LEU A 152 -13.36 2.25 -13.28
C LEU A 152 -14.02 1.29 -14.28
N ASP A 153 -14.13 1.72 -15.54
CA ASP A 153 -14.66 0.87 -16.61
C ASP A 153 -13.73 -0.32 -16.89
N PHE A 154 -12.41 -0.10 -16.87
CA PHE A 154 -11.44 -1.17 -16.97
C PHE A 154 -11.54 -2.18 -15.83
N LEU A 155 -11.75 -1.72 -14.59
CA LEU A 155 -11.97 -2.59 -13.44
C LEU A 155 -13.28 -3.38 -13.55
N SER A 156 -14.35 -2.73 -13.97
CA SER A 156 -15.71 -3.31 -14.01
C SER A 156 -15.89 -4.33 -15.11
N ASN A 157 -15.12 -4.21 -16.19
CA ASN A 157 -15.17 -5.13 -17.34
C ASN A 157 -14.13 -6.24 -17.18
N GLU A 158 -14.57 -7.47 -16.85
CA GLU A 158 -13.67 -8.63 -16.70
C GLU A 158 -12.87 -8.91 -17.99
N ASN A 159 -13.45 -8.61 -19.15
CA ASN A 159 -12.89 -8.87 -20.48
C ASN A 159 -12.10 -7.69 -21.06
N ALA A 160 -11.91 -6.61 -20.31
CA ALA A 160 -11.09 -5.50 -20.79
C ALA A 160 -9.63 -5.96 -20.94
N GLU A 161 -9.12 -5.88 -22.18
CA GLU A 161 -7.77 -6.30 -22.55
C GLU A 161 -6.76 -5.17 -22.48
N GLU A 162 -7.22 -3.92 -22.47
CA GLU A 162 -6.39 -2.72 -22.47
C GLU A 162 -6.91 -1.66 -21.51
N TYR A 163 -6.00 -0.86 -21.02
CA TYR A 163 -6.29 0.36 -20.29
C TYR A 163 -5.46 1.51 -20.88
N ASN A 164 -6.14 2.51 -21.44
CA ASN A 164 -5.54 3.67 -22.12
C ASN A 164 -5.79 5.00 -21.38
N GLY A 165 -6.07 4.93 -20.08
CA GLY A 165 -6.33 6.09 -19.26
C GLY A 165 -5.07 6.87 -18.85
N LYS A 166 -5.29 7.98 -18.15
CA LYS A 166 -4.20 8.85 -17.68
C LYS A 166 -3.37 8.25 -16.55
N TRP A 167 -3.92 7.34 -15.75
CA TRP A 167 -3.26 6.79 -14.60
C TRP A 167 -2.27 5.70 -14.99
N LYS A 168 -1.03 5.87 -14.61
CA LYS A 168 0.07 4.92 -14.84
C LYS A 168 0.42 4.26 -13.53
N LEU A 169 0.60 2.95 -13.54
CA LEU A 169 0.94 2.17 -12.35
C LEU A 169 2.38 1.68 -12.43
N TYR A 170 3.21 2.24 -11.58
CA TYR A 170 4.61 1.85 -11.43
C TYR A 170 4.81 1.11 -10.11
N PHE A 171 5.83 0.25 -10.04
CA PHE A 171 6.16 -0.46 -8.82
C PHE A 171 7.63 -0.83 -8.71
N VAL A 172 8.05 -1.08 -7.49
CA VAL A 172 9.35 -1.68 -7.18
C VAL A 172 9.15 -2.80 -6.17
N LYS A 173 10.04 -3.80 -6.22
CA LYS A 173 10.16 -4.77 -5.15
C LYS A 173 10.96 -4.14 -4.01
N ARG A 174 10.49 -4.28 -2.77
CA ARG A 174 11.23 -3.83 -1.59
C ARG A 174 12.54 -4.60 -1.45
N ASP A 175 13.60 -3.90 -1.13
CA ASP A 175 14.85 -4.46 -0.68
C ASP A 175 15.01 -4.19 0.82
N PHE A 176 14.58 -5.15 1.65
CA PHE A 176 14.64 -4.99 3.09
C PHE A 176 16.05 -4.88 3.66
N SER A 177 17.08 -5.30 2.91
CA SER A 177 18.48 -5.14 3.33
C SER A 177 18.90 -3.67 3.40
N SER A 178 18.15 -2.80 2.74
CA SER A 178 18.41 -1.37 2.63
C SER A 178 17.38 -0.49 3.35
N ASP A 179 16.34 -1.07 3.93
CA ASP A 179 15.37 -0.32 4.74
C ASP A 179 16.07 0.20 6.00
N ILE A 180 15.95 1.51 6.24
CA ILE A 180 16.50 2.11 7.45
C ILE A 180 15.82 1.46 8.65
N MET A 181 16.61 0.89 9.56
CA MET A 181 16.19 0.26 10.80
C MET A 181 15.42 -1.07 10.64
N GLY A 182 15.33 -1.66 9.44
CA GLY A 182 14.65 -2.94 9.20
C GLY A 182 13.14 -2.92 9.43
N LEU A 183 12.54 -1.74 9.49
CA LEU A 183 11.09 -1.58 9.66
C LEU A 183 10.40 -1.75 8.31
N LYS A 184 9.36 -2.58 8.31
CA LYS A 184 8.45 -2.69 7.17
C LYS A 184 7.46 -1.54 7.22
N ASP A 185 7.51 -0.69 6.21
CA ASP A 185 6.59 0.43 6.07
C ASP A 185 5.44 0.05 5.14
N ILE A 186 4.36 -0.49 5.72
CA ILE A 186 3.12 -0.75 5.01
C ILE A 186 2.25 0.49 5.16
N ASP A 187 2.31 1.36 4.17
CA ASP A 187 1.68 2.66 4.24
C ASP A 187 0.98 3.06 2.93
N THR A 188 0.28 4.17 3.01
CA THR A 188 -0.30 4.88 1.88
C THR A 188 0.21 6.31 1.88
N GLY A 189 0.19 6.96 0.73
CA GLY A 189 0.68 8.33 0.63
C GLY A 189 0.16 9.07 -0.59
N LYS A 190 0.28 10.39 -0.56
CA LYS A 190 0.02 11.29 -1.67
C LYS A 190 1.15 12.29 -1.78
N ILE A 191 1.60 12.53 -3.01
CA ILE A 191 2.56 13.59 -3.31
C ILE A 191 2.03 14.35 -4.51
N GLU A 192 2.06 15.66 -4.42
CA GLU A 192 1.70 16.57 -5.49
C GLU A 192 2.97 17.14 -6.12
N PHE A 193 3.05 17.09 -7.43
CA PHE A 193 4.07 17.69 -8.27
C PHE A 193 3.42 18.70 -9.19
N ASP A 194 4.21 19.55 -9.85
CA ASP A 194 3.71 20.50 -10.83
C ASP A 194 3.02 19.77 -12.01
N GLU A 195 3.49 18.57 -12.36
CA GLU A 195 2.98 17.75 -13.46
C GLU A 195 1.72 16.94 -13.07
N GLY A 196 1.49 16.72 -11.78
CA GLY A 196 0.36 15.94 -11.33
C GLY A 196 0.54 15.29 -9.96
N ILE A 197 -0.17 14.20 -9.73
CA ILE A 197 -0.29 13.56 -8.42
C ILE A 197 0.27 12.13 -8.48
N VAL A 198 0.94 11.74 -7.42
CA VAL A 198 1.32 10.36 -7.13
C VAL A 198 0.59 9.89 -5.89
N TYR A 199 -0.13 8.79 -6.00
CA TYR A 199 -0.62 8.01 -4.87
C TYR A 199 0.29 6.81 -4.65
N GLU A 200 0.63 6.55 -3.40
CA GLU A 200 1.42 5.40 -2.99
C GLU A 200 0.57 4.39 -2.22
N LEU A 201 0.83 3.12 -2.47
CA LEU A 201 0.33 2.00 -1.68
C LEU A 201 1.44 0.97 -1.57
N SER A 202 1.78 0.56 -0.37
CA SER A 202 2.80 -0.45 -0.16
C SER A 202 2.23 -1.68 0.55
N ASP A 203 2.80 -2.84 0.25
CA ASP A 203 2.60 -4.07 0.98
C ASP A 203 3.94 -4.62 1.50
N ASP A 204 3.94 -5.85 2.00
CA ASP A 204 5.13 -6.48 2.58
C ASP A 204 6.31 -6.60 1.58
N LYS A 205 6.04 -6.67 0.29
CA LYS A 205 7.05 -6.94 -0.75
C LYS A 205 7.17 -5.87 -1.81
N PHE A 206 6.14 -5.08 -2.03
CA PHE A 206 6.10 -4.13 -3.13
C PHE A 206 5.66 -2.75 -2.68
N ILE A 207 6.13 -1.75 -3.41
CA ILE A 207 5.65 -0.38 -3.32
C ILE A 207 5.08 -0.01 -4.69
N PHE A 208 3.82 0.38 -4.72
CA PHE A 208 3.09 0.79 -5.91
C PHE A 208 2.91 2.29 -5.92
N ASN A 209 3.15 2.91 -7.07
CA ASN A 209 2.96 4.33 -7.29
C ASN A 209 1.98 4.51 -8.46
N LEU A 210 0.82 5.08 -8.19
CA LEU A 210 -0.20 5.42 -9.16
C LEU A 210 -0.06 6.89 -9.53
N MET A 211 0.31 7.18 -10.77
CA MET A 211 0.62 8.53 -11.26
C MET A 211 -0.34 8.92 -12.38
N ASN A 212 -0.77 10.17 -12.43
CA ASN A 212 -1.55 10.72 -13.54
C ASN A 212 -0.71 11.48 -14.57
N PHE A 213 0.59 11.25 -14.56
CA PHE A 213 1.58 11.77 -15.51
C PHE A 213 2.64 10.70 -15.80
N GLU A 214 3.47 10.88 -16.84
CA GLU A 214 4.57 9.97 -17.15
C GLU A 214 5.70 10.16 -16.11
N LYS A 215 6.23 9.03 -15.61
CA LYS A 215 7.31 9.10 -14.63
C LYS A 215 8.56 9.77 -15.18
N HIS A 216 9.23 10.55 -14.37
CA HIS A 216 10.56 11.05 -14.67
C HIS A 216 11.58 9.91 -14.80
N THR A 217 12.58 10.11 -15.66
CA THR A 217 13.63 9.10 -15.91
C THR A 217 14.47 8.80 -14.65
N CYS A 218 14.52 9.72 -13.69
CA CYS A 218 15.19 9.51 -12.40
C CYS A 218 14.47 8.51 -11.48
N PHE A 219 13.18 8.27 -11.68
CA PHE A 219 12.44 7.28 -10.92
C PHE A 219 12.65 5.88 -11.48
N LYS A 220 13.53 5.11 -10.87
CA LYS A 220 13.81 3.73 -11.25
C LYS A 220 12.70 2.81 -10.72
N MET A 221 11.61 2.69 -11.48
CA MET A 221 10.46 1.85 -11.18
C MET A 221 10.04 1.07 -12.42
N ASN A 222 9.50 -0.14 -12.24
CA ASN A 222 8.86 -0.88 -13.31
C ASN A 222 7.49 -0.28 -13.63
N ASN A 223 7.16 -0.13 -14.89
CA ASN A 223 5.78 -0.02 -15.32
C ASN A 223 5.15 -1.43 -15.24
N ILE A 224 4.03 -1.57 -14.56
CA ILE A 224 3.39 -2.87 -14.37
C ILE A 224 2.90 -3.48 -15.70
N PHE A 225 2.60 -2.64 -16.69
CA PHE A 225 2.17 -3.08 -18.02
C PHE A 225 3.31 -3.71 -18.85
N ASP A 226 4.57 -3.49 -18.45
CA ASP A 226 5.74 -4.07 -19.13
C ASP A 226 6.06 -5.51 -18.65
N ILE A 227 5.35 -6.02 -17.65
CA ILE A 227 5.46 -7.43 -17.26
C ILE A 227 5.07 -8.30 -18.46
N LEU A 228 5.93 -9.22 -18.87
CA LEU A 228 5.94 -10.06 -20.08
C LEU A 228 6.77 -9.50 -21.25
N ASP A 229 7.28 -8.29 -21.19
CA ASP A 229 8.21 -7.80 -22.19
C ASP A 229 9.53 -8.54 -22.07
N LYS A 230 10.22 -8.72 -23.22
CA LYS A 230 11.47 -9.50 -23.27
C LYS A 230 12.55 -8.95 -22.34
N ASP A 231 12.61 -7.64 -22.19
CA ASP A 231 13.62 -6.93 -21.41
C ASP A 231 13.16 -6.60 -19.98
N TYR A 232 11.97 -7.07 -19.61
CA TYR A 232 11.46 -6.86 -18.25
C TYR A 232 12.39 -7.47 -17.20
N LYS A 233 12.79 -6.64 -16.25
CA LYS A 233 13.55 -7.04 -15.06
C LYS A 233 12.97 -6.32 -13.85
N LEU A 234 12.63 -7.09 -12.83
CA LEU A 234 12.09 -6.54 -11.59
C LEU A 234 13.15 -5.67 -10.89
N ILE A 235 12.84 -4.40 -10.72
CA ILE A 235 13.68 -3.43 -10.01
C ILE A 235 13.44 -3.60 -8.52
N LYS A 236 14.53 -3.62 -7.75
CA LYS A 236 14.48 -3.54 -6.28
C LYS A 236 14.65 -2.09 -5.88
N GLY A 237 13.77 -1.62 -5.02
CA GLY A 237 13.79 -0.27 -4.48
C GLY A 237 14.20 -0.24 -3.01
N VAL A 238 14.81 0.86 -2.62
CA VAL A 238 15.19 1.17 -1.24
C VAL A 238 14.27 2.26 -0.70
N GLY A 239 13.93 2.14 0.57
CA GLY A 239 13.11 3.12 1.27
C GLY A 239 11.61 2.97 1.06
N SER A 240 10.84 3.70 1.88
CA SER A 240 9.40 3.59 1.99
C SER A 240 8.65 4.05 0.74
N LYS A 241 9.23 4.87 -0.12
CA LYS A 241 8.52 5.52 -1.23
C LYS A 241 9.02 5.14 -2.61
N GLY A 242 9.58 3.95 -2.77
CA GLY A 242 10.01 3.43 -4.07
C GLY A 242 10.95 4.35 -4.87
N ARG A 243 11.47 5.37 -4.22
CA ARG A 243 12.36 6.34 -4.81
C ARG A 243 13.79 5.87 -4.60
N ASN A 244 14.42 5.42 -5.65
CA ASN A 244 15.87 5.47 -5.71
C ASN A 244 16.22 6.94 -5.96
N ILE A 245 16.51 7.67 -4.91
CA ILE A 245 17.16 8.97 -5.00
C ILE A 245 18.62 8.72 -5.36
#